data_a8d6c4dcbc73bc9ed8a72846fd3bc26e
#
_entry.id   a8d6c4dcbc73bc9ed8a72846fd3bc26e
#
_cell.length_a   1.000
_cell.length_b   1.000
_cell.length_c   1.000
_cell.angle_alpha   90.00
_cell.angle_beta   90.00
_cell.angle_gamma   90.00
#
_symmetry.space_group_name_H-M   'P 1'
#
loop_
_entity.id
_entity.type
_entity.pdbx_description
1 polymer ?
#
loop_
_entity_poly.entity_id
_entity_poly.type
_entity_poly.pdbx_seq_one_letter_code
_entity_poly.pdbx_strand_id
1 'polypeptide(L)'
;MKKLKILNSRRFKHGSMATILTVGFIALVIVINVIANLLLARFPVNIDLTEDNIYQLTQESVDYAKNVKTDVDIYVCADHSTLESIASSTVYYKQAMEIIEAYEKQNSHINVEYVNLLEEPEFANEYAGYNVSEYSIIVKSDKRVKVIASLTDLLDQQYDSQGNTKISSKAEQVMTSALMYVTDEEVLKASLLTGHSETDISGFTSLLNSNNYEVTEQNITTEELDPEASMAVIYAPTTDYTNEELKKLDAFLDNDGKFGKTLIYIASVNQPDLPNLEEFLGEWGIEIGDGLAYETNTKNVYGQQGYIMGLDYTDTDYTADLRQPDLPFLSYYTRPLSAKWEEYSNATTKVLLSTPETSIVVPLNPDEDFDVNSQPQESHPVAILGQRTRYEGTDPTSSNVLVFGGDTMFNAQVLASANYNNNEYTVNLVNKLMGKEDSLNIVSVSFDQEALSITQSQYMTFSIVFMFALPIVCVIVGIVIWVVRRHK
;
A
#
# COMPACT_ATOMS: atom_id res chain seq x y z
N MET A 1 15.59 -81.52 28.95
CA MET A 1 15.87 -80.40 29.92
C MET A 1 16.99 -79.41 29.52
N LYS A 2 17.48 -79.41 28.27
CA LYS A 2 18.53 -78.43 27.82
C LYS A 2 17.97 -77.10 27.30
N LYS A 3 16.70 -76.98 26.91
CA LYS A 3 16.10 -75.73 26.38
C LYS A 3 15.82 -74.66 27.43
N LEU A 4 15.62 -74.98 28.68
CA LEU A 4 15.30 -74.01 29.75
C LEU A 4 16.56 -73.29 30.36
N LYS A 5 17.78 -73.82 30.12
CA LYS A 5 19.02 -73.17 30.62
C LYS A 5 19.44 -71.95 29.71
N ILE A 6 19.04 -71.91 28.47
CA ILE A 6 19.40 -70.83 27.53
C ILE A 6 18.62 -69.54 27.86
N LEU A 7 17.35 -69.69 28.29
CA LEU A 7 16.49 -68.57 28.65
C LEU A 7 16.93 -67.83 29.93
N ASN A 8 17.74 -68.46 30.76
CA ASN A 8 18.19 -67.91 32.03
C ASN A 8 19.63 -67.38 32.00
N SER A 9 20.29 -67.38 30.84
CA SER A 9 21.65 -66.82 30.74
C SER A 9 21.59 -65.29 30.79
N ARG A 10 22.56 -64.68 31.48
CA ARG A 10 22.66 -63.20 31.57
C ARG A 10 22.71 -62.55 30.19
N ARG A 11 23.33 -63.18 29.19
CA ARG A 11 23.40 -62.70 27.78
C ARG A 11 22.03 -62.71 27.12
N PHE A 12 21.16 -63.71 27.40
CA PHE A 12 19.80 -63.76 26.81
C PHE A 12 18.88 -62.72 27.47
N LYS A 13 19.00 -62.50 28.79
CA LYS A 13 18.23 -61.46 29.50
C LYS A 13 18.61 -60.06 29.02
N HIS A 14 19.88 -59.75 28.83
CA HIS A 14 20.29 -58.44 28.33
C HIS A 14 19.99 -58.24 26.87
N GLY A 15 20.12 -59.30 26.04
CA GLY A 15 19.77 -59.23 24.61
C GLY A 15 18.25 -59.06 24.41
N SER A 16 17.41 -59.83 25.09
CA SER A 16 15.97 -59.70 25.03
C SER A 16 15.45 -58.36 25.56
N MET A 17 16.07 -57.85 26.64
CA MET A 17 15.71 -56.54 27.19
C MET A 17 16.08 -55.38 26.21
N ALA A 18 17.23 -55.47 25.54
CA ALA A 18 17.62 -54.51 24.52
C ALA A 18 16.66 -54.56 23.32
N THR A 19 16.27 -55.75 22.86
CA THR A 19 15.30 -55.90 21.75
C THR A 19 13.94 -55.35 22.13
N ILE A 20 13.43 -55.61 23.33
CA ILE A 20 12.14 -55.09 23.82
C ILE A 20 12.19 -53.57 23.91
N LEU A 21 13.29 -52.97 24.41
CA LEU A 21 13.46 -51.52 24.47
C LEU A 21 13.52 -50.91 23.07
N THR A 22 14.21 -51.54 22.12
CA THR A 22 14.28 -51.07 20.74
C THR A 22 12.92 -51.14 20.04
N VAL A 23 12.20 -52.25 20.17
CA VAL A 23 10.84 -52.40 19.64
C VAL A 23 9.88 -51.42 20.31
N GLY A 24 9.98 -51.22 21.63
CA GLY A 24 9.19 -50.23 22.37
C GLY A 24 9.46 -48.80 21.90
N PHE A 25 10.74 -48.48 21.65
CA PHE A 25 11.11 -47.15 21.09
C PHE A 25 10.58 -46.94 19.69
N ILE A 26 10.69 -47.93 18.80
CA ILE A 26 10.13 -47.86 17.46
C ILE A 26 8.61 -47.69 17.52
N ALA A 27 7.93 -48.45 18.36
CA ALA A 27 6.50 -48.31 18.53
C ALA A 27 6.11 -46.91 19.06
N LEU A 28 6.87 -46.37 20.02
CA LEU A 28 6.67 -45.01 20.52
C LEU A 28 6.84 -43.94 19.43
N VAL A 29 7.87 -44.05 18.58
CA VAL A 29 8.10 -43.14 17.44
C VAL A 29 6.95 -43.21 16.46
N ILE A 30 6.46 -44.42 16.14
CA ILE A 30 5.29 -44.59 15.25
C ILE A 30 4.06 -43.93 15.86
N VAL A 31 3.78 -44.11 17.13
CA VAL A 31 2.64 -43.50 17.83
C VAL A 31 2.75 -41.98 17.83
N ILE A 32 3.93 -41.44 18.13
CA ILE A 32 4.17 -39.99 18.09
C ILE A 32 3.94 -39.44 16.69
N ASN A 33 4.44 -40.10 15.61
CA ASN A 33 4.20 -39.66 14.24
C ASN A 33 2.73 -39.72 13.86
N VAL A 34 2.00 -40.78 14.26
CA VAL A 34 0.57 -40.87 13.98
C VAL A 34 -0.21 -39.76 14.70
N ILE A 35 0.10 -39.49 15.96
CA ILE A 35 -0.52 -38.40 16.74
C ILE A 35 -0.16 -37.04 16.10
N ALA A 36 1.10 -36.83 15.73
CA ALA A 36 1.53 -35.60 15.08
C ALA A 36 0.80 -35.40 13.75
N ASN A 37 0.70 -36.44 12.89
CA ASN A 37 -0.03 -36.36 11.65
C ASN A 37 -1.53 -36.07 11.84
N LEU A 38 -2.17 -36.70 12.84
CA LEU A 38 -3.57 -36.43 13.16
C LEU A 38 -3.80 -35.01 13.69
N LEU A 39 -2.86 -34.50 14.50
CA LEU A 39 -2.90 -33.13 14.99
C LEU A 39 -2.68 -32.12 13.86
N LEU A 40 -1.69 -32.34 13.01
CA LEU A 40 -1.39 -31.48 11.86
C LEU A 40 -2.52 -31.50 10.80
N ALA A 41 -3.19 -32.65 10.62
CA ALA A 41 -4.35 -32.73 9.76
C ALA A 41 -5.57 -31.97 10.30
N ARG A 42 -5.70 -31.88 11.63
CA ARG A 42 -6.81 -31.17 12.28
C ARG A 42 -6.48 -29.68 12.56
N PHE A 43 -5.21 -29.39 12.76
CA PHE A 43 -4.67 -28.05 13.04
C PHE A 43 -3.45 -27.85 12.12
N PRO A 44 -3.67 -27.53 10.85
CA PRO A 44 -2.55 -27.30 9.93
C PRO A 44 -1.73 -26.10 10.43
N VAL A 45 -0.47 -26.37 10.76
CA VAL A 45 0.50 -25.32 11.07
C VAL A 45 1.15 -24.92 9.74
N ASN A 46 0.67 -23.88 9.13
CA ASN A 46 1.32 -23.26 7.97
C ASN A 46 2.37 -22.30 8.49
N ILE A 47 3.62 -22.59 8.22
CA ILE A 47 4.74 -21.68 8.50
C ILE A 47 5.10 -21.02 7.16
N ASP A 48 4.85 -19.73 7.07
CA ASP A 48 5.31 -18.95 5.93
C ASP A 48 6.83 -18.79 6.06
N LEU A 49 7.56 -19.30 5.08
CA LEU A 49 9.02 -19.22 5.00
C LEU A 49 9.48 -18.25 3.92
N THR A 50 8.55 -17.50 3.33
CA THR A 50 8.89 -16.43 2.40
C THR A 50 9.53 -15.27 3.15
N GLU A 51 10.41 -14.52 2.49
CA GLU A 51 11.17 -13.45 3.13
C GLU A 51 10.25 -12.35 3.67
N ASP A 52 9.17 -12.04 2.93
CA ASP A 52 8.20 -10.99 3.24
C ASP A 52 6.91 -11.50 3.89
N ASN A 53 6.83 -12.78 4.28
CA ASN A 53 5.61 -13.41 4.83
C ASN A 53 4.36 -13.16 3.97
N ILE A 54 4.50 -13.35 2.66
CA ILE A 54 3.49 -12.96 1.65
C ILE A 54 2.10 -13.60 1.83
N TYR A 55 1.99 -14.63 2.64
CA TYR A 55 0.74 -15.34 2.95
C TYR A 55 0.12 -14.95 4.29
N GLN A 56 0.64 -13.93 4.95
CA GLN A 56 0.16 -13.47 6.26
C GLN A 56 -0.25 -12.01 6.19
N LEU A 57 -1.21 -11.63 7.02
CA LEU A 57 -1.58 -10.24 7.23
C LEU A 57 -0.51 -9.52 8.06
N THR A 58 -0.29 -8.26 7.78
CA THR A 58 0.49 -7.36 8.63
C THR A 58 -0.18 -7.20 10.00
N GLN A 59 0.58 -6.73 10.99
CA GLN A 59 0.02 -6.52 12.32
C GLN A 59 -1.09 -5.48 12.31
N GLU A 60 -0.96 -4.45 11.47
CA GLU A 60 -1.96 -3.39 11.28
C GLU A 60 -3.30 -3.96 10.80
N SER A 61 -3.28 -4.80 9.76
CA SER A 61 -4.48 -5.46 9.23
C SER A 61 -5.11 -6.42 10.25
N VAL A 62 -4.27 -7.15 10.99
CA VAL A 62 -4.71 -8.06 12.06
C VAL A 62 -5.39 -7.28 13.18
N ASP A 63 -4.80 -6.16 13.61
CA ASP A 63 -5.35 -5.35 14.69
C ASP A 63 -6.67 -4.69 14.26
N TYR A 64 -6.74 -4.20 13.01
CA TYR A 64 -7.99 -3.69 12.46
C TYR A 64 -9.08 -4.77 12.43
N ALA A 65 -8.79 -5.92 11.79
CA ALA A 65 -9.75 -7.02 11.66
C ALA A 65 -10.28 -7.51 13.01
N LYS A 66 -9.42 -7.61 14.04
CA LYS A 66 -9.83 -7.99 15.41
C LYS A 66 -10.78 -7.00 16.07
N ASN A 67 -10.71 -5.73 15.70
CA ASN A 67 -11.53 -4.67 16.28
C ASN A 67 -12.86 -4.45 15.55
N VAL A 68 -13.11 -5.10 14.42
CA VAL A 68 -14.38 -5.06 13.70
C VAL A 68 -15.50 -5.61 14.59
N LYS A 69 -16.58 -4.84 14.74
CA LYS A 69 -17.72 -5.15 15.62
C LYS A 69 -19.00 -5.42 14.86
N THR A 70 -19.04 -5.08 13.58
CA THR A 70 -20.17 -5.33 12.70
C THR A 70 -19.94 -6.60 11.90
N ASP A 71 -21.01 -7.30 11.53
CA ASP A 71 -20.91 -8.49 10.70
C ASP A 71 -20.53 -8.08 9.27
N VAL A 72 -19.51 -8.72 8.72
CA VAL A 72 -19.00 -8.50 7.36
C VAL A 72 -18.98 -9.83 6.63
N ASP A 73 -19.66 -9.88 5.49
CA ASP A 73 -19.59 -11.01 4.56
C ASP A 73 -18.67 -10.66 3.39
N ILE A 74 -17.73 -11.55 3.10
CA ILE A 74 -16.82 -11.51 1.96
C ILE A 74 -17.20 -12.64 1.02
N TYR A 75 -17.81 -12.31 -0.11
CA TYR A 75 -18.18 -13.28 -1.13
C TYR A 75 -17.14 -13.28 -2.25
N VAL A 76 -16.50 -14.43 -2.47
CA VAL A 76 -15.64 -14.64 -3.64
C VAL A 76 -16.47 -15.32 -4.71
N CYS A 77 -16.74 -14.62 -5.81
CA CYS A 77 -17.60 -15.10 -6.89
C CYS A 77 -16.89 -16.12 -7.78
N ALA A 78 -16.57 -17.27 -7.22
CA ALA A 78 -15.90 -18.37 -7.93
C ALA A 78 -16.25 -19.71 -7.29
N ASP A 79 -16.23 -20.79 -8.07
CA ASP A 79 -16.22 -22.13 -7.51
C ASP A 79 -14.92 -22.40 -6.76
N HIS A 80 -15.03 -22.72 -5.47
CA HIS A 80 -13.87 -22.89 -4.58
C HIS A 80 -12.89 -23.94 -5.12
N SER A 81 -13.39 -25.09 -5.58
CA SER A 81 -12.52 -26.17 -6.05
C SER A 81 -11.79 -25.83 -7.35
N THR A 82 -12.45 -25.07 -8.22
CA THR A 82 -11.83 -24.55 -9.45
C THR A 82 -10.74 -23.54 -9.12
N LEU A 83 -11.02 -22.61 -8.22
CA LEU A 83 -10.06 -21.60 -7.81
C LEU A 83 -8.85 -22.22 -7.07
N GLU A 84 -9.07 -23.20 -6.20
CA GLU A 84 -8.01 -23.97 -5.54
C GLU A 84 -7.12 -24.72 -6.55
N SER A 85 -7.72 -25.29 -7.60
CA SER A 85 -6.97 -25.93 -8.69
C SER A 85 -6.09 -24.93 -9.44
N ILE A 86 -6.58 -23.73 -9.73
CA ILE A 86 -5.82 -22.67 -10.37
C ILE A 86 -4.70 -22.17 -9.41
N ALA A 87 -5.02 -21.96 -8.15
CA ALA A 87 -4.10 -21.54 -7.10
C ALA A 87 -2.94 -22.53 -6.89
N SER A 88 -3.17 -23.82 -7.11
CA SER A 88 -2.12 -24.84 -7.02
C SER A 88 -1.02 -24.67 -8.08
N SER A 89 -1.31 -23.99 -9.18
CA SER A 89 -0.39 -23.75 -10.29
C SER A 89 0.09 -22.30 -10.41
N THR A 90 -0.53 -21.38 -9.66
CA THR A 90 -0.28 -19.94 -9.78
C THR A 90 -0.16 -19.30 -8.39
N VAL A 91 1.04 -18.89 -8.04
CA VAL A 91 1.35 -18.28 -6.73
C VAL A 91 0.44 -17.09 -6.39
N TYR A 92 0.05 -16.30 -7.39
CA TYR A 92 -0.75 -15.10 -7.22
C TYR A 92 -2.15 -15.40 -6.69
N TYR A 93 -2.86 -16.34 -7.30
CA TYR A 93 -4.20 -16.75 -6.85
C TYR A 93 -4.16 -17.44 -5.49
N LYS A 94 -3.12 -18.25 -5.26
CA LYS A 94 -2.91 -18.87 -3.95
C LYS A 94 -2.76 -17.81 -2.86
N GLN A 95 -1.92 -16.83 -3.08
CA GLN A 95 -1.68 -15.76 -2.13
C GLN A 95 -2.95 -14.94 -1.88
N ALA A 96 -3.69 -14.57 -2.94
CA ALA A 96 -4.94 -13.84 -2.81
C ALA A 96 -5.97 -14.61 -1.96
N MET A 97 -6.16 -15.91 -2.19
CA MET A 97 -7.05 -16.75 -1.39
C MET A 97 -6.62 -16.81 0.08
N GLU A 98 -5.34 -17.07 0.35
CA GLU A 98 -4.81 -17.18 1.71
C GLU A 98 -4.99 -15.85 2.49
N ILE A 99 -4.77 -14.71 1.83
CA ILE A 99 -5.00 -13.38 2.42
C ILE A 99 -6.48 -13.15 2.70
N ILE A 100 -7.38 -13.44 1.75
CA ILE A 100 -8.83 -13.28 1.97
C ILE A 100 -9.29 -14.13 3.16
N GLU A 101 -8.92 -15.40 3.20
CA GLU A 101 -9.28 -16.32 4.28
C GLU A 101 -8.60 -15.99 5.62
N ALA A 102 -7.48 -15.25 5.59
CA ALA A 102 -6.81 -14.84 6.80
C ALA A 102 -7.65 -13.88 7.65
N TYR A 103 -8.52 -13.06 7.04
CA TYR A 103 -9.40 -12.14 7.77
C TYR A 103 -10.44 -12.88 8.61
N GLU A 104 -11.08 -13.91 8.07
CA GLU A 104 -12.04 -14.74 8.81
C GLU A 104 -11.41 -15.36 10.07
N LYS A 105 -10.14 -15.76 9.98
CA LYS A 105 -9.40 -16.35 11.11
C LYS A 105 -9.12 -15.34 12.23
N GLN A 106 -9.17 -14.02 11.96
CA GLN A 106 -8.90 -12.98 12.96
C GLN A 106 -10.13 -12.61 13.78
N ASN A 107 -11.33 -12.68 13.19
CA ASN A 107 -12.55 -12.23 13.86
C ASN A 107 -13.78 -13.02 13.38
N SER A 108 -14.59 -13.50 14.30
CA SER A 108 -15.82 -14.25 14.01
C SER A 108 -16.96 -13.40 13.40
N HIS A 109 -16.81 -12.07 13.36
CA HIS A 109 -17.71 -11.18 12.63
C HIS A 109 -17.38 -11.07 11.14
N ILE A 110 -16.26 -11.64 10.69
CA ILE A 110 -15.87 -11.66 9.29
C ILE A 110 -16.08 -13.07 8.78
N ASN A 111 -16.92 -13.22 7.76
CA ASN A 111 -17.25 -14.48 7.13
C ASN A 111 -16.80 -14.48 5.68
N VAL A 112 -16.18 -15.56 5.20
CA VAL A 112 -15.73 -15.72 3.81
C VAL A 112 -16.50 -16.86 3.17
N GLU A 113 -17.16 -16.58 2.06
CA GLU A 113 -17.96 -17.53 1.31
C GLU A 113 -17.62 -17.51 -0.18
N TYR A 114 -17.56 -18.68 -0.79
CA TYR A 114 -17.33 -18.84 -2.22
C TYR A 114 -18.66 -19.11 -2.92
N VAL A 115 -19.03 -18.26 -3.87
CA VAL A 115 -20.31 -18.33 -4.59
C VAL A 115 -20.07 -18.65 -6.05
N ASN A 116 -20.58 -19.79 -6.51
CA ASN A 116 -20.51 -20.16 -7.92
C ASN A 116 -21.65 -19.50 -8.70
N LEU A 117 -21.36 -18.43 -9.42
CA LEU A 117 -22.36 -17.68 -10.20
C LEU A 117 -23.01 -18.49 -11.33
N LEU A 118 -22.42 -19.64 -11.76
CA LEU A 118 -23.03 -20.53 -12.72
C LEU A 118 -24.14 -21.39 -12.08
N GLU A 119 -24.01 -21.70 -10.79
CA GLU A 119 -24.99 -22.44 -10.02
C GLU A 119 -26.00 -21.52 -9.36
N GLU A 120 -25.59 -20.31 -8.96
CA GLU A 120 -26.39 -19.29 -8.29
C GLU A 120 -26.43 -17.97 -9.08
N PRO A 121 -26.96 -17.94 -10.31
CA PRO A 121 -26.95 -16.74 -11.14
C PRO A 121 -27.79 -15.58 -10.56
N GLU A 122 -28.76 -15.88 -9.69
CA GLU A 122 -29.59 -14.87 -9.04
C GLU A 122 -28.79 -14.03 -8.01
N PHE A 123 -27.71 -14.61 -7.46
CA PHE A 123 -26.84 -13.90 -6.53
C PHE A 123 -26.27 -12.61 -7.12
N ALA A 124 -25.78 -12.65 -8.36
CA ALA A 124 -25.27 -11.47 -9.02
C ALA A 124 -26.33 -10.37 -9.24
N ASN A 125 -27.63 -10.75 -9.34
CA ASN A 125 -28.70 -9.77 -9.53
C ASN A 125 -28.94 -8.90 -8.29
N GLU A 126 -28.61 -9.39 -7.08
CA GLU A 126 -28.69 -8.61 -5.86
C GLU A 126 -27.71 -7.42 -5.90
N TYR A 127 -26.65 -7.53 -6.71
CA TYR A 127 -25.62 -6.52 -6.89
C TYR A 127 -25.59 -5.93 -8.30
N ALA A 128 -26.74 -5.87 -8.99
CA ALA A 128 -26.83 -5.44 -10.39
C ALA A 128 -26.21 -4.04 -10.66
N GLY A 129 -26.17 -3.16 -9.65
CA GLY A 129 -25.52 -1.85 -9.75
C GLY A 129 -23.99 -1.87 -9.75
N TYR A 130 -23.36 -3.01 -9.48
CA TYR A 130 -21.91 -3.13 -9.26
C TYR A 130 -21.18 -3.95 -10.32
N ASN A 131 -21.85 -4.41 -11.38
CA ASN A 131 -21.25 -5.23 -12.47
C ASN A 131 -20.52 -6.48 -11.98
N VAL A 132 -21.11 -7.22 -11.05
CA VAL A 132 -20.52 -8.45 -10.50
C VAL A 132 -20.40 -9.52 -11.58
N SER A 133 -19.24 -10.17 -11.65
CA SER A 133 -18.89 -11.23 -12.61
C SER A 133 -18.11 -12.35 -11.92
N GLU A 134 -17.79 -13.41 -12.65
CA GLU A 134 -16.89 -14.45 -12.14
C GLU A 134 -15.54 -13.85 -11.73
N TYR A 135 -15.04 -14.27 -10.58
CA TYR A 135 -13.84 -13.77 -9.87
C TYR A 135 -13.98 -12.37 -9.26
N SER A 136 -15.15 -11.76 -9.24
CA SER A 136 -15.39 -10.57 -8.41
C SER A 136 -15.36 -10.95 -6.92
N ILE A 137 -14.99 -9.98 -6.07
CA ILE A 137 -15.06 -10.12 -4.62
C ILE A 137 -16.02 -9.05 -4.11
N ILE A 138 -17.01 -9.46 -3.32
CA ILE A 138 -17.97 -8.55 -2.70
C ILE A 138 -17.70 -8.54 -1.21
N VAL A 139 -17.41 -7.36 -0.66
CA VAL A 139 -17.29 -7.13 0.78
C VAL A 139 -18.51 -6.34 1.20
N LYS A 140 -19.27 -6.84 2.18
CA LYS A 140 -20.57 -6.29 2.56
C LYS A 140 -20.73 -6.26 4.07
N SER A 141 -21.32 -5.19 4.57
CA SER A 141 -21.88 -5.08 5.91
C SER A 141 -23.35 -4.64 5.84
N ASP A 142 -23.96 -4.36 6.97
CA ASP A 142 -25.27 -3.71 7.06
C ASP A 142 -25.24 -2.25 6.58
N LYS A 143 -24.05 -1.61 6.53
CA LYS A 143 -23.88 -0.22 6.15
C LYS A 143 -23.63 -0.02 4.66
N ARG A 144 -22.71 -0.82 4.07
CA ARG A 144 -22.22 -0.61 2.69
C ARG A 144 -21.78 -1.90 2.01
N VAL A 145 -21.63 -1.78 0.71
CA VAL A 145 -21.11 -2.83 -0.16
C VAL A 145 -19.92 -2.25 -0.94
N LYS A 146 -18.82 -2.99 -0.99
CA LYS A 146 -17.66 -2.73 -1.87
C LYS A 146 -17.48 -3.92 -2.79
N VAL A 147 -17.39 -3.67 -4.09
CA VAL A 147 -17.11 -4.72 -5.07
C VAL A 147 -15.73 -4.48 -5.68
N ILE A 148 -14.91 -5.50 -5.65
CA ILE A 148 -13.64 -5.60 -6.36
C ILE A 148 -13.94 -6.41 -7.62
N ALA A 149 -13.72 -5.82 -8.79
CA ALA A 149 -14.23 -6.36 -10.03
C ALA A 149 -13.62 -7.72 -10.41
N SER A 150 -12.35 -7.97 -10.02
CA SER A 150 -11.68 -9.23 -10.33
C SER A 150 -10.58 -9.53 -9.30
N LEU A 151 -10.28 -10.81 -9.10
CA LEU A 151 -9.07 -11.24 -8.37
C LEU A 151 -7.77 -10.68 -8.94
N THR A 152 -7.74 -10.32 -10.23
CA THR A 152 -6.59 -9.65 -10.84
C THR A 152 -6.38 -8.23 -10.32
N ASP A 153 -7.41 -7.59 -9.77
CA ASP A 153 -7.31 -6.26 -9.16
C ASP A 153 -6.58 -6.30 -7.81
N LEU A 154 -6.34 -7.49 -7.29
CA LEU A 154 -5.48 -7.72 -6.13
C LEU A 154 -3.99 -7.78 -6.48
N LEU A 155 -3.65 -7.62 -7.76
CA LEU A 155 -2.28 -7.65 -8.26
C LEU A 155 -1.89 -6.28 -8.80
N ASP A 156 -0.62 -5.96 -8.66
CA ASP A 156 0.01 -4.82 -9.30
C ASP A 156 1.05 -5.32 -10.30
N GLN A 157 1.03 -4.77 -11.51
CA GLN A 157 1.95 -5.12 -12.58
C GLN A 157 2.81 -3.91 -12.92
N GLN A 158 4.10 -4.04 -12.72
CA GLN A 158 5.08 -3.03 -13.06
C GLN A 158 6.05 -3.57 -14.11
N TYR A 159 6.70 -2.68 -14.84
CA TYR A 159 7.75 -3.02 -15.78
C TYR A 159 9.08 -2.50 -15.26
N ASP A 160 10.09 -3.37 -15.20
CA ASP A 160 11.43 -2.93 -14.87
C ASP A 160 12.07 -2.12 -16.02
N SER A 161 13.25 -1.53 -15.77
CA SER A 161 14.00 -0.76 -16.76
C SER A 161 14.42 -1.57 -17.99
N GLN A 162 14.28 -2.90 -17.96
CA GLN A 162 14.58 -3.82 -19.06
C GLN A 162 13.31 -4.29 -19.79
N GLY A 163 12.11 -3.85 -19.34
CA GLY A 163 10.83 -4.22 -19.90
C GLY A 163 10.28 -5.56 -19.41
N ASN A 164 10.86 -6.15 -18.37
CA ASN A 164 10.30 -7.35 -17.76
C ASN A 164 9.13 -6.98 -16.84
N THR A 165 8.07 -7.78 -16.85
CA THR A 165 6.93 -7.60 -15.95
C THR A 165 7.29 -8.07 -14.54
N LYS A 166 7.16 -7.18 -13.57
CA LYS A 166 7.17 -7.49 -12.15
C LYS A 166 5.75 -7.50 -11.63
N ILE A 167 5.39 -8.55 -10.92
CA ILE A 167 4.05 -8.70 -10.32
C ILE A 167 4.21 -8.66 -8.80
N SER A 168 3.42 -7.80 -8.15
CA SER A 168 3.31 -7.72 -6.71
C SER A 168 1.86 -7.91 -6.27
N SER A 169 1.65 -8.34 -5.04
CA SER A 169 0.34 -8.43 -4.42
C SER A 169 -0.03 -7.15 -3.71
N LYS A 170 -1.21 -6.64 -3.97
CA LYS A 170 -1.89 -5.64 -3.16
C LYS A 170 -3.16 -6.21 -2.51
N ALA A 171 -3.25 -7.54 -2.40
CA ALA A 171 -4.42 -8.23 -1.87
C ALA A 171 -4.79 -7.75 -0.46
N GLU A 172 -3.81 -7.67 0.44
CA GLU A 172 -4.03 -7.18 1.79
C GLU A 172 -4.48 -5.72 1.80
N GLN A 173 -3.83 -4.85 1.05
CA GLN A 173 -4.20 -3.44 0.94
C GLN A 173 -5.64 -3.27 0.47
N VAL A 174 -6.03 -3.95 -0.62
CA VAL A 174 -7.36 -3.84 -1.20
C VAL A 174 -8.43 -4.42 -0.27
N MET A 175 -8.15 -5.56 0.35
CA MET A 175 -9.11 -6.21 1.25
C MET A 175 -9.28 -5.43 2.56
N THR A 176 -8.20 -4.93 3.17
CA THR A 176 -8.30 -4.10 4.37
C THR A 176 -9.04 -2.80 4.07
N SER A 177 -8.72 -2.15 2.95
CA SER A 177 -9.44 -0.96 2.49
C SER A 177 -10.94 -1.24 2.29
N ALA A 178 -11.29 -2.37 1.67
CA ALA A 178 -12.68 -2.75 1.49
C ALA A 178 -13.39 -3.02 2.83
N LEU A 179 -12.69 -3.68 3.76
CA LEU A 179 -13.20 -3.93 5.11
C LEU A 179 -13.45 -2.62 5.86
N MET A 180 -12.51 -1.68 5.82
CA MET A 180 -12.65 -0.34 6.40
C MET A 180 -13.86 0.39 5.79
N TYR A 181 -13.97 0.41 4.46
CA TYR A 181 -15.06 1.08 3.76
C TYR A 181 -16.45 0.59 4.20
N VAL A 182 -16.61 -0.71 4.40
CA VAL A 182 -17.92 -1.27 4.76
C VAL A 182 -18.22 -1.17 6.26
N THR A 183 -17.22 -0.95 7.11
CA THR A 183 -17.39 -0.91 8.57
C THR A 183 -17.38 0.50 9.16
N ASP A 184 -16.74 1.48 8.48
CA ASP A 184 -16.66 2.86 8.96
C ASP A 184 -18.02 3.50 9.18
N GLU A 185 -18.12 4.40 10.16
CA GLU A 185 -19.35 5.16 10.41
C GLU A 185 -19.60 6.18 9.29
N GLU A 186 -18.56 6.91 8.90
CA GLU A 186 -18.62 7.95 7.88
C GLU A 186 -17.54 7.72 6.81
N VAL A 187 -17.89 7.96 5.56
CA VAL A 187 -16.96 7.98 4.44
C VAL A 187 -16.80 9.40 3.97
N LEU A 188 -15.56 9.85 3.89
CA LEU A 188 -15.23 11.19 3.41
C LEU A 188 -15.43 11.26 1.90
N LYS A 189 -16.18 12.29 1.45
CA LYS A 189 -16.45 12.51 0.03
C LYS A 189 -15.46 13.48 -0.57
N ALA A 190 -15.01 13.17 -1.80
CA ALA A 190 -14.14 14.01 -2.60
C ALA A 190 -14.83 14.34 -3.94
N SER A 191 -14.97 15.62 -4.26
CA SER A 191 -15.49 16.10 -5.52
C SER A 191 -14.34 16.38 -6.49
N LEU A 192 -14.25 15.62 -7.59
CA LEU A 192 -13.36 15.94 -8.69
C LEU A 192 -14.03 16.96 -9.58
N LEU A 193 -13.45 18.15 -9.66
CA LEU A 193 -14.03 19.23 -10.44
C LEU A 193 -13.68 19.09 -11.90
N THR A 194 -14.69 19.16 -12.75
CA THR A 194 -14.58 19.07 -14.20
C THR A 194 -15.25 20.27 -14.88
N GLY A 195 -14.99 20.46 -16.16
CA GLY A 195 -15.57 21.56 -16.97
C GLY A 195 -14.53 22.48 -17.58
N HIS A 196 -13.25 22.34 -17.20
CA HIS A 196 -12.14 23.17 -17.67
C HIS A 196 -11.10 22.40 -18.49
N SER A 197 -11.55 21.29 -19.13
CA SER A 197 -10.72 20.42 -19.99
C SER A 197 -9.49 19.88 -19.25
N GLU A 198 -9.73 19.35 -18.08
CA GLU A 198 -8.74 18.74 -17.19
C GLU A 198 -8.07 17.54 -17.87
N THR A 199 -6.84 17.27 -17.47
CA THR A 199 -6.09 16.10 -17.96
C THR A 199 -6.48 14.81 -17.19
N ASP A 200 -5.89 13.67 -17.56
CA ASP A 200 -6.15 12.38 -16.88
C ASP A 200 -5.73 12.39 -15.41
N ILE A 201 -6.71 12.23 -14.54
CA ILE A 201 -6.58 12.21 -13.08
C ILE A 201 -6.64 10.78 -12.50
N SER A 202 -6.67 9.75 -13.34
CA SER A 202 -6.94 8.35 -12.92
C SER A 202 -6.03 7.85 -11.80
N GLY A 203 -4.75 8.24 -11.79
CA GLY A 203 -3.80 7.87 -10.74
C GLY A 203 -4.21 8.44 -9.38
N PHE A 204 -4.51 9.73 -9.32
CA PHE A 204 -4.92 10.40 -8.07
C PHE A 204 -6.30 9.92 -7.59
N THR A 205 -7.24 9.70 -8.52
CA THR A 205 -8.55 9.11 -8.22
C THR A 205 -8.40 7.71 -7.62
N SER A 206 -7.54 6.89 -8.18
CA SER A 206 -7.26 5.55 -7.66
C SER A 206 -6.65 5.60 -6.26
N LEU A 207 -5.76 6.56 -6.00
CA LEU A 207 -5.17 6.79 -4.68
C LEU A 207 -6.25 7.13 -3.64
N LEU A 208 -7.17 8.04 -3.96
CA LEU A 208 -8.27 8.41 -3.06
C LEU A 208 -9.23 7.23 -2.81
N ASN A 209 -9.66 6.54 -3.87
CA ASN A 209 -10.56 5.39 -3.76
C ASN A 209 -9.96 4.24 -2.95
N SER A 210 -8.65 3.99 -3.09
CA SER A 210 -7.94 2.96 -2.33
C SER A 210 -7.81 3.31 -0.84
N ASN A 211 -7.97 4.60 -0.51
CA ASN A 211 -7.94 5.11 0.87
C ASN A 211 -9.33 5.49 1.40
N ASN A 212 -10.37 4.88 0.85
CA ASN A 212 -11.76 4.99 1.30
C ASN A 212 -12.35 6.39 1.26
N TYR A 213 -11.97 7.16 0.23
CA TYR A 213 -12.72 8.35 -0.16
C TYR A 213 -13.79 7.96 -1.19
N GLU A 214 -14.99 8.46 -1.03
CA GLU A 214 -16.02 8.39 -2.07
C GLU A 214 -15.79 9.51 -3.07
N VAL A 215 -15.29 9.14 -4.25
CA VAL A 215 -14.89 10.11 -5.27
C VAL A 215 -16.01 10.26 -6.29
N THR A 216 -16.48 11.51 -6.50
CA THR A 216 -17.51 11.84 -7.47
C THR A 216 -17.02 12.96 -8.38
N GLU A 217 -17.29 12.86 -9.68
CA GLU A 217 -17.04 13.96 -10.62
C GLU A 217 -18.17 14.97 -10.55
N GLN A 218 -17.82 16.26 -10.51
CA GLN A 218 -18.76 17.37 -10.53
C GLN A 218 -18.36 18.41 -11.54
N ASN A 219 -19.25 18.73 -12.47
CA ASN A 219 -19.03 19.80 -13.45
C ASN A 219 -19.34 21.16 -12.82
N ILE A 220 -18.30 21.88 -12.36
CA ILE A 220 -18.43 23.17 -11.67
C ILE A 220 -19.08 24.27 -12.56
N THR A 221 -19.02 24.13 -13.87
CA THR A 221 -19.63 25.10 -14.81
C THR A 221 -21.14 25.04 -14.77
N THR A 222 -21.72 23.88 -14.46
CA THR A 222 -23.17 23.62 -14.50
C THR A 222 -23.78 23.22 -13.15
N GLU A 223 -22.96 22.83 -12.18
CA GLU A 223 -23.41 22.30 -10.90
C GLU A 223 -22.90 23.15 -9.74
N GLU A 224 -23.58 23.06 -8.62
CA GLU A 224 -23.06 23.54 -7.33
C GLU A 224 -22.20 22.45 -6.70
N LEU A 225 -21.22 22.83 -5.87
CA LEU A 225 -20.40 21.87 -5.16
C LEU A 225 -21.24 21.10 -4.12
N ASP A 226 -21.00 19.80 -4.02
CA ASP A 226 -21.66 18.97 -2.99
C ASP A 226 -21.31 19.50 -1.59
N PRO A 227 -22.28 20.00 -0.81
CA PRO A 227 -22.01 20.51 0.53
C PRO A 227 -21.54 19.42 1.50
N GLU A 228 -21.81 18.14 1.20
CA GLU A 228 -21.32 17.01 2.00
C GLU A 228 -19.90 16.62 1.66
N ALA A 229 -19.36 17.05 0.49
CA ALA A 229 -17.95 16.79 0.17
C ALA A 229 -17.04 17.46 1.20
N SER A 230 -16.06 16.72 1.67
CA SER A 230 -15.02 17.23 2.57
C SER A 230 -13.87 17.86 1.81
N MET A 231 -13.70 17.44 0.55
CA MET A 231 -12.60 17.85 -0.30
C MET A 231 -13.09 18.10 -1.73
N ALA A 232 -12.54 19.11 -2.37
CA ALA A 232 -12.64 19.34 -3.81
C ALA A 232 -11.24 19.25 -4.44
N VAL A 233 -11.16 18.73 -5.67
CA VAL A 233 -9.89 18.56 -6.38
C VAL A 233 -10.00 19.20 -7.76
N ILE A 234 -9.09 20.12 -8.06
CA ILE A 234 -8.83 20.70 -9.38
C ILE A 234 -7.54 20.08 -9.92
N TYR A 235 -7.60 19.46 -11.08
CA TYR A 235 -6.46 18.74 -11.64
C TYR A 235 -6.13 19.21 -13.04
N ALA A 236 -4.99 19.90 -13.17
CA ALA A 236 -4.40 20.29 -14.44
C ALA A 236 -5.41 20.88 -15.47
N PRO A 237 -6.20 21.90 -15.10
CA PRO A 237 -7.17 22.52 -16.01
C PRO A 237 -6.45 23.23 -17.16
N THR A 238 -7.06 23.23 -18.35
CA THR A 238 -6.52 23.93 -19.51
C THR A 238 -7.36 25.17 -19.93
N THR A 239 -8.41 25.44 -19.16
CA THR A 239 -9.27 26.63 -19.32
C THR A 239 -9.42 27.31 -17.98
N ASP A 240 -9.34 28.64 -17.95
CA ASP A 240 -9.42 29.42 -16.71
C ASP A 240 -10.83 29.42 -16.11
N TYR A 241 -10.91 29.59 -14.81
CA TYR A 241 -12.14 29.66 -14.04
C TYR A 241 -12.79 31.04 -14.15
N THR A 242 -14.11 31.07 -14.20
CA THR A 242 -14.86 32.32 -14.09
C THR A 242 -14.97 32.79 -12.63
N ASN A 243 -15.20 34.10 -12.46
CA ASN A 243 -15.41 34.63 -11.08
C ASN A 243 -16.64 34.01 -10.39
N GLU A 244 -17.62 33.46 -11.11
CA GLU A 244 -18.78 32.81 -10.54
C GLU A 244 -18.42 31.42 -10.00
N GLU A 245 -17.59 30.69 -10.71
CA GLU A 245 -17.08 29.38 -10.27
C GLU A 245 -16.12 29.52 -9.08
N LEU A 246 -15.26 30.54 -9.08
CA LEU A 246 -14.39 30.85 -7.93
C LEU A 246 -15.19 31.20 -6.68
N LYS A 247 -16.33 31.88 -6.81
CA LYS A 247 -17.26 32.13 -5.68
C LYS A 247 -17.85 30.84 -5.13
N LYS A 248 -18.10 29.82 -5.97
CA LYS A 248 -18.54 28.49 -5.49
C LYS A 248 -17.44 27.82 -4.67
N LEU A 249 -16.17 27.92 -5.11
CA LEU A 249 -15.02 27.44 -4.35
C LEU A 249 -14.86 28.17 -3.01
N ASP A 250 -15.01 29.48 -3.03
CA ASP A 250 -14.91 30.28 -1.82
C ASP A 250 -16.02 29.94 -0.80
N ALA A 251 -17.25 29.81 -1.30
CA ALA A 251 -18.40 29.38 -0.49
C ALA A 251 -18.23 27.96 0.07
N PHE A 252 -17.67 27.04 -0.72
CA PHE A 252 -17.33 25.69 -0.28
C PHE A 252 -16.31 25.73 0.85
N LEU A 253 -15.22 26.48 0.71
CA LEU A 253 -14.16 26.59 1.71
C LEU A 253 -14.62 27.34 2.97
N ASP A 254 -15.51 28.35 2.82
CA ASP A 254 -16.10 29.06 3.97
C ASP A 254 -17.06 28.16 4.75
N ASN A 255 -17.79 27.27 4.07
CA ASN A 255 -18.72 26.32 4.66
C ASN A 255 -19.70 26.98 5.66
N ASP A 256 -20.38 28.03 5.23
CA ASP A 256 -21.27 28.85 6.07
C ASP A 256 -20.55 29.40 7.32
N GLY A 257 -19.29 29.77 7.17
CA GLY A 257 -18.43 30.28 8.25
C GLY A 257 -17.94 29.18 9.21
N LYS A 258 -18.17 27.89 8.94
CA LYS A 258 -17.74 26.79 9.80
C LYS A 258 -16.32 26.31 9.48
N PHE A 259 -15.87 26.51 8.23
CA PHE A 259 -14.60 26.00 7.71
C PHE A 259 -14.56 24.44 7.67
N GLY A 260 -13.40 23.84 7.67
CA GLY A 260 -13.22 22.38 7.70
C GLY A 260 -13.25 21.71 6.32
N LYS A 261 -13.15 22.48 5.23
CA LYS A 261 -13.10 21.97 3.86
C LYS A 261 -11.70 22.11 3.27
N THR A 262 -11.37 21.27 2.30
CA THR A 262 -10.07 21.30 1.62
C THR A 262 -10.24 21.38 0.12
N LEU A 263 -9.48 22.27 -0.52
CA LEU A 263 -9.27 22.30 -1.95
C LEU A 263 -7.85 21.79 -2.23
N ILE A 264 -7.72 20.82 -3.13
CA ILE A 264 -6.44 20.38 -3.68
C ILE A 264 -6.38 20.87 -5.12
N TYR A 265 -5.34 21.62 -5.43
CA TYR A 265 -5.04 22.04 -6.79
C TYR A 265 -3.73 21.43 -7.25
N ILE A 266 -3.76 20.75 -8.38
CA ILE A 266 -2.59 20.12 -8.98
C ILE A 266 -2.35 20.80 -10.32
N ALA A 267 -1.27 21.59 -10.39
CA ALA A 267 -0.88 22.30 -11.60
C ALA A 267 -0.27 21.35 -12.65
N SER A 268 -0.27 21.74 -13.91
CA SER A 268 0.46 21.05 -14.97
C SER A 268 1.42 21.99 -15.68
N VAL A 269 2.49 21.41 -16.19
CA VAL A 269 3.45 22.13 -17.05
C VAL A 269 2.84 22.56 -18.40
N ASN A 270 1.79 21.84 -18.81
CA ASN A 270 1.10 22.09 -20.08
C ASN A 270 -0.10 23.05 -19.94
N GLN A 271 -0.42 23.51 -18.74
CA GLN A 271 -1.53 24.43 -18.56
C GLN A 271 -1.18 25.82 -19.10
N PRO A 272 -2.13 26.53 -19.73
CA PRO A 272 -1.97 27.93 -20.07
C PRO A 272 -1.99 28.81 -18.83
N ASP A 273 -1.79 30.11 -18.98
CA ASP A 273 -2.03 31.08 -17.92
C ASP A 273 -3.50 31.05 -17.49
N LEU A 274 -3.73 30.97 -16.20
CA LEU A 274 -5.06 30.88 -15.56
C LEU A 274 -5.24 32.04 -14.56
N PRO A 275 -5.30 33.30 -15.05
CA PRO A 275 -5.17 34.49 -14.21
C PRO A 275 -6.24 34.57 -13.10
N ASN A 276 -7.46 34.13 -13.36
CA ASN A 276 -8.50 34.18 -12.33
C ASN A 276 -8.25 33.13 -11.22
N LEU A 277 -7.89 31.90 -11.60
CA LEU A 277 -7.55 30.84 -10.64
C LEU A 277 -6.27 31.21 -9.86
N GLU A 278 -5.27 31.76 -10.51
CA GLU A 278 -4.04 32.21 -9.88
C GLU A 278 -4.27 33.37 -8.89
N GLU A 279 -5.17 34.33 -9.22
CA GLU A 279 -5.59 35.36 -8.28
C GLU A 279 -6.26 34.77 -7.03
N PHE A 280 -7.16 33.79 -7.23
CA PHE A 280 -7.80 33.06 -6.13
C PHE A 280 -6.78 32.34 -5.24
N LEU A 281 -5.81 31.62 -5.83
CA LEU A 281 -4.73 30.99 -5.06
C LEU A 281 -3.87 32.00 -4.31
N GLY A 282 -3.63 33.16 -4.93
CA GLY A 282 -2.95 34.32 -4.34
C GLY A 282 -3.63 34.87 -3.09
N GLU A 283 -4.97 34.74 -2.96
CA GLU A 283 -5.70 35.08 -1.76
C GLU A 283 -5.45 34.08 -0.61
N TRP A 284 -5.00 32.87 -0.93
CA TRP A 284 -4.58 31.83 0.02
C TRP A 284 -3.07 31.84 0.25
N GLY A 285 -2.37 32.84 -0.29
CA GLY A 285 -0.94 33.05 -0.09
C GLY A 285 -0.05 32.23 -1.02
N ILE A 286 -0.58 31.67 -2.09
CA ILE A 286 0.16 30.77 -2.98
C ILE A 286 0.23 31.38 -4.39
N GLU A 287 1.43 31.42 -4.95
CA GLU A 287 1.69 31.85 -6.32
C GLU A 287 2.35 30.72 -7.11
N ILE A 288 1.97 30.58 -8.38
CA ILE A 288 2.56 29.64 -9.30
C ILE A 288 3.59 30.38 -10.14
N GLY A 289 4.84 29.91 -10.12
CA GLY A 289 5.93 30.54 -10.86
C GLY A 289 5.92 30.16 -12.34
N ASP A 290 6.54 31.01 -13.15
CA ASP A 290 6.77 30.77 -14.57
C ASP A 290 8.02 29.93 -14.77
N GLY A 291 7.90 28.82 -15.52
CA GLY A 291 9.00 27.95 -15.83
C GLY A 291 8.93 26.60 -15.13
N LEU A 292 10.00 25.84 -15.24
CA LEU A 292 10.13 24.49 -14.72
C LEU A 292 11.35 24.39 -13.80
N ALA A 293 11.17 23.73 -12.67
CA ALA A 293 12.30 23.38 -11.81
C ALA A 293 13.20 22.35 -12.51
N TYR A 294 14.51 22.57 -12.41
CA TYR A 294 15.52 21.73 -13.02
C TYR A 294 16.67 21.52 -12.05
N GLU A 295 16.99 20.27 -11.75
CA GLU A 295 18.08 19.87 -10.86
C GLU A 295 19.40 19.73 -11.63
N THR A 296 20.43 20.42 -11.18
CA THR A 296 21.74 20.42 -11.83
C THR A 296 22.70 19.37 -11.27
N ASN A 297 22.47 18.92 -10.02
CA ASN A 297 23.27 17.89 -9.38
C ASN A 297 22.74 16.49 -9.73
N THR A 298 23.54 15.75 -10.52
CA THR A 298 23.17 14.40 -10.99
C THR A 298 22.87 13.37 -9.88
N LYS A 299 23.23 13.66 -8.62
CA LYS A 299 22.90 12.76 -7.50
C LYS A 299 21.44 12.79 -7.11
N ASN A 300 20.75 13.88 -7.38
CA ASN A 300 19.36 14.09 -7.07
C ASN A 300 18.44 13.85 -8.28
N VAL A 301 19.04 13.50 -9.44
CA VAL A 301 18.33 13.25 -10.69
C VAL A 301 18.04 11.75 -10.84
N TYR A 302 16.78 11.41 -11.08
CA TYR A 302 16.27 10.05 -11.20
C TYR A 302 15.99 9.62 -12.66
N GLY A 303 16.39 10.41 -13.63
CA GLY A 303 16.24 10.17 -15.05
C GLY A 303 17.46 10.62 -15.83
N GLN A 304 17.27 10.89 -17.13
CA GLN A 304 18.34 11.39 -18.00
C GLN A 304 18.44 12.92 -17.99
N GLN A 305 17.44 13.61 -17.44
CA GLN A 305 17.35 15.07 -17.42
C GLN A 305 16.99 15.56 -16.01
N GLY A 306 17.47 16.71 -15.63
CA GLY A 306 17.26 17.31 -14.33
C GLY A 306 15.79 17.69 -13.99
N TYR A 307 14.87 17.52 -14.92
CA TYR A 307 13.42 17.67 -14.66
C TYR A 307 12.82 16.52 -13.86
N ILE A 308 13.56 15.41 -13.68
CA ILE A 308 13.14 14.24 -12.89
C ILE A 308 14.02 14.18 -11.68
N MET A 309 13.51 14.66 -10.55
CA MET A 309 14.29 14.82 -9.33
C MET A 309 13.55 14.35 -8.08
N GLY A 310 14.32 13.99 -7.05
CA GLY A 310 13.80 13.81 -5.70
C GLY A 310 13.60 15.16 -5.02
N LEU A 311 12.45 15.35 -4.38
CA LEU A 311 12.14 16.54 -3.61
C LEU A 311 12.51 16.36 -2.15
N ASP A 312 12.85 17.47 -1.50
CA ASP A 312 13.12 17.55 -0.07
C ASP A 312 11.81 17.79 0.70
N TYR A 313 11.63 17.08 1.81
CA TYR A 313 10.54 17.31 2.76
C TYR A 313 10.91 18.50 3.65
N THR A 314 10.11 19.56 3.61
CA THR A 314 10.37 20.77 4.40
C THR A 314 9.59 20.80 5.71
N ASP A 315 8.56 19.96 5.85
CA ASP A 315 7.75 19.86 7.04
C ASP A 315 7.74 18.42 7.57
N THR A 316 8.18 18.26 8.81
CA THR A 316 8.25 16.97 9.49
C THR A 316 6.91 16.47 10.02
N ASP A 317 5.90 17.33 10.12
CA ASP A 317 4.57 16.93 10.62
C ASP A 317 3.89 15.90 9.72
N TYR A 318 4.25 15.87 8.43
CA TYR A 318 3.66 14.97 7.43
C TYR A 318 4.60 13.81 7.02
N THR A 319 5.80 13.73 7.60
CA THR A 319 6.78 12.68 7.34
C THR A 319 6.94 11.71 8.50
N ALA A 320 6.40 12.05 9.68
CA ALA A 320 6.56 11.24 10.89
C ALA A 320 6.06 9.81 10.76
N ASP A 321 5.02 9.60 9.94
CA ASP A 321 4.38 8.30 9.72
C ASP A 321 4.88 7.58 8.46
N LEU A 322 5.90 8.12 7.76
CA LEU A 322 6.53 7.45 6.63
C LEU A 322 7.37 6.26 7.11
N ARG A 323 7.15 5.09 6.51
CA ARG A 323 7.90 3.87 6.84
C ARG A 323 9.36 3.94 6.46
N GLN A 324 9.64 4.58 5.34
CA GLN A 324 10.99 4.79 4.80
C GLN A 324 11.20 6.27 4.50
N PRO A 325 11.42 7.11 5.53
CA PRO A 325 11.53 8.56 5.37
C PRO A 325 12.71 9.00 4.50
N ASP A 326 13.68 8.12 4.28
CA ASP A 326 14.85 8.36 3.41
C ASP A 326 14.53 8.24 1.91
N LEU A 327 13.36 7.66 1.55
CA LEU A 327 12.95 7.62 0.15
C LEU A 327 12.45 9.01 -0.29
N PRO A 328 12.83 9.44 -1.51
CA PRO A 328 12.41 10.74 -2.02
C PRO A 328 10.93 10.75 -2.41
N PHE A 329 10.35 11.94 -2.41
CA PHE A 329 9.17 12.22 -3.21
C PHE A 329 9.64 12.56 -4.62
N LEU A 330 9.26 11.77 -5.61
CA LEU A 330 9.72 11.98 -7.00
C LEU A 330 8.88 13.03 -7.70
N SER A 331 9.54 13.99 -8.33
CA SER A 331 8.92 14.97 -9.21
C SER A 331 9.34 14.77 -10.66
N TYR A 332 8.37 14.94 -11.58
CA TYR A 332 8.58 15.00 -13.01
C TYR A 332 8.06 16.35 -13.49
N TYR A 333 8.90 17.18 -14.11
CA TYR A 333 8.45 18.44 -14.74
C TYR A 333 7.47 19.21 -13.85
N THR A 334 7.98 19.90 -12.86
CA THR A 334 7.17 20.67 -11.93
C THR A 334 7.40 22.16 -12.08
N ARG A 335 6.35 22.95 -11.89
CA ARG A 335 6.44 24.41 -11.78
C ARG A 335 6.88 24.76 -10.35
N PRO A 336 7.75 25.79 -10.18
CA PRO A 336 8.04 26.29 -8.87
C PRO A 336 6.81 27.04 -8.30
N LEU A 337 6.65 26.99 -6.99
CA LEU A 337 5.64 27.74 -6.27
C LEU A 337 6.33 28.79 -5.37
N SER A 338 5.58 29.80 -4.92
CA SER A 338 6.03 30.71 -3.90
C SER A 338 4.95 31.02 -2.88
N ALA A 339 5.35 31.15 -1.59
CA ALA A 339 4.47 31.61 -0.54
C ALA A 339 4.54 33.13 -0.45
N LYS A 340 3.39 33.82 -0.59
CA LYS A 340 3.32 35.30 -0.48
C LYS A 340 3.62 35.79 0.94
N TRP A 341 3.30 34.97 1.93
CA TRP A 341 3.53 35.22 3.35
C TRP A 341 3.59 33.88 4.10
N GLU A 342 4.19 33.85 5.26
CA GLU A 342 4.10 32.73 6.19
C GLU A 342 2.84 32.83 7.05
N GLU A 343 2.51 34.04 7.51
CA GLU A 343 1.35 34.33 8.33
C GLU A 343 0.73 35.66 7.94
N TYR A 344 -0.58 35.70 7.75
CA TYR A 344 -1.34 36.92 7.46
C TYR A 344 -2.75 36.83 8.04
N SER A 345 -3.04 37.65 9.09
CA SER A 345 -4.33 37.62 9.81
C SER A 345 -4.64 36.23 10.42
N ASN A 346 -5.65 35.55 9.93
CA ASN A 346 -6.02 34.18 10.33
C ASN A 346 -5.57 33.12 9.30
N ALA A 347 -4.77 33.51 8.33
CA ALA A 347 -4.23 32.65 7.29
C ALA A 347 -2.74 32.37 7.50
N THR A 348 -2.33 31.16 7.20
CA THR A 348 -0.93 30.72 7.22
C THR A 348 -0.60 30.00 5.92
N THR A 349 0.64 30.08 5.49
CA THR A 349 1.17 29.27 4.40
C THR A 349 2.35 28.45 4.89
N LYS A 350 2.40 27.19 4.48
CA LYS A 350 3.42 26.24 4.85
C LYS A 350 3.96 25.54 3.62
N VAL A 351 5.26 25.60 3.40
CA VAL A 351 5.93 24.83 2.35
C VAL A 351 6.08 23.40 2.83
N LEU A 352 5.64 22.45 2.02
CA LEU A 352 5.65 21.03 2.35
C LEU A 352 6.76 20.26 1.62
N LEU A 353 6.93 20.56 0.33
CA LEU A 353 7.96 19.95 -0.52
C LEU A 353 8.68 21.03 -1.28
N SER A 354 9.99 20.88 -1.41
CA SER A 354 10.84 21.78 -2.19
C SER A 354 11.84 20.99 -3.05
N THR A 355 12.34 21.64 -4.08
CA THR A 355 13.48 21.11 -4.84
C THR A 355 14.76 21.21 -3.99
N PRO A 356 15.78 20.39 -4.30
CA PRO A 356 17.10 20.55 -3.68
C PRO A 356 17.70 21.95 -3.95
N GLU A 357 18.62 22.38 -3.09
CA GLU A 357 19.29 23.70 -3.19
C GLU A 357 20.13 23.88 -4.47
N THR A 358 20.40 22.78 -5.19
CA THR A 358 21.15 22.78 -6.46
C THR A 358 20.25 22.96 -7.70
N SER A 359 18.98 23.21 -7.48
CA SER A 359 17.99 23.41 -8.56
C SER A 359 17.99 24.84 -9.07
N ILE A 360 17.51 24.98 -10.30
CA ILE A 360 17.28 26.27 -11.00
C ILE A 360 15.87 26.27 -11.59
N VAL A 361 15.41 27.43 -12.04
CA VAL A 361 14.19 27.55 -12.85
C VAL A 361 14.57 27.77 -14.31
N VAL A 362 14.06 26.90 -15.18
CA VAL A 362 14.18 27.01 -16.63
C VAL A 362 12.87 27.59 -17.16
N PRO A 363 12.90 28.71 -17.93
CA PRO A 363 11.70 29.24 -18.55
C PRO A 363 10.97 28.21 -19.43
N LEU A 364 9.65 28.29 -19.55
CA LEU A 364 8.87 27.38 -20.41
C LEU A 364 9.30 27.45 -21.88
N ASN A 365 9.73 28.64 -22.32
CA ASN A 365 10.27 28.87 -23.66
C ASN A 365 11.66 29.51 -23.50
N PRO A 366 12.72 28.74 -23.23
CA PRO A 366 14.04 29.31 -23.02
C PRO A 366 14.60 29.86 -24.35
N ASP A 367 15.29 31.01 -24.27
CA ASP A 367 16.04 31.55 -25.39
C ASP A 367 17.15 30.57 -25.82
N GLU A 368 17.59 30.69 -27.11
CA GLU A 368 18.68 29.83 -27.62
C GLU A 368 19.98 29.94 -26.83
N ASP A 369 20.21 31.09 -26.18
CA ASP A 369 21.39 31.39 -25.36
C ASP A 369 21.24 31.01 -23.87
N PHE A 370 20.12 30.38 -23.48
CA PHE A 370 19.88 29.99 -22.08
C PHE A 370 20.89 28.96 -21.60
N ASP A 371 21.76 29.38 -20.68
CA ASP A 371 22.77 28.50 -20.09
C ASP A 371 22.35 28.08 -18.67
N VAL A 372 22.04 26.79 -18.50
CA VAL A 372 21.67 26.15 -17.24
C VAL A 372 22.75 26.37 -16.17
N ASN A 373 24.03 26.37 -16.54
CA ASN A 373 25.14 26.46 -15.60
C ASN A 373 25.39 27.88 -15.08
N SER A 374 24.79 28.88 -15.72
CA SER A 374 24.91 30.29 -15.34
C SER A 374 23.79 30.79 -14.42
N GLN A 375 22.77 29.95 -14.19
CA GLN A 375 21.62 30.33 -13.37
C GLN A 375 21.93 30.20 -11.88
N PRO A 376 21.34 31.10 -11.05
CA PRO A 376 21.45 30.95 -9.60
C PRO A 376 20.77 29.67 -9.14
N GLN A 377 21.47 28.89 -8.30
CA GLN A 377 20.94 27.68 -7.70
C GLN A 377 20.27 28.03 -6.37
N GLU A 378 19.05 27.57 -6.19
CA GLU A 378 18.30 27.71 -4.96
C GLU A 378 17.19 26.64 -4.86
N SER A 379 16.69 26.41 -3.66
CA SER A 379 15.54 25.54 -3.42
C SER A 379 14.25 26.27 -3.79
N HIS A 380 13.37 25.58 -4.50
CA HIS A 380 12.06 26.12 -4.94
C HIS A 380 10.94 25.30 -4.33
N PRO A 381 9.95 25.92 -3.64
CA PRO A 381 8.75 25.19 -3.21
C PRO A 381 8.02 24.53 -4.39
N VAL A 382 7.50 23.34 -4.16
CA VAL A 382 6.75 22.54 -5.14
C VAL A 382 5.40 22.10 -4.61
N ALA A 383 5.26 22.00 -3.28
CA ALA A 383 3.96 21.83 -2.62
C ALA A 383 3.82 22.85 -1.49
N ILE A 384 2.71 23.58 -1.49
CA ILE A 384 2.39 24.59 -0.48
C ILE A 384 0.98 24.37 0.02
N LEU A 385 0.82 24.46 1.33
CA LEU A 385 -0.45 24.44 2.04
C LEU A 385 -0.81 25.82 2.52
N GLY A 386 -1.88 26.42 2.01
CA GLY A 386 -2.54 27.61 2.55
C GLY A 386 -3.66 27.21 3.48
N GLN A 387 -3.72 27.78 4.67
CA GLN A 387 -4.76 27.49 5.66
C GLN A 387 -5.40 28.77 6.15
N ARG A 388 -6.72 28.77 6.31
CA ARG A 388 -7.46 29.80 7.06
C ARG A 388 -8.11 29.14 8.27
N THR A 389 -7.82 29.67 9.46
CA THR A 389 -8.24 29.06 10.73
C THR A 389 -9.28 29.91 11.44
N ARG A 390 -10.31 29.27 11.94
CA ARG A 390 -11.31 29.83 12.84
C ARG A 390 -11.20 29.13 14.19
N TYR A 391 -11.44 29.86 15.25
CA TYR A 391 -11.48 29.32 16.60
C TYR A 391 -12.92 29.35 17.14
N GLU A 392 -13.40 28.21 17.62
CA GLU A 392 -14.62 28.12 18.40
C GLU A 392 -14.25 27.77 19.84
N GLY A 393 -14.13 28.81 20.68
CA GLY A 393 -13.48 28.68 21.99
C GLY A 393 -11.97 28.44 21.83
N THR A 394 -11.49 27.27 22.23
CA THR A 394 -10.08 26.83 22.08
C THR A 394 -9.86 25.92 20.88
N ASP A 395 -10.92 25.45 20.23
CA ASP A 395 -10.84 24.43 19.19
C ASP A 395 -10.67 25.10 17.82
N PRO A 396 -9.53 24.86 17.12
CA PRO A 396 -9.30 25.40 15.79
C PRO A 396 -10.00 24.53 14.73
N THR A 397 -10.64 25.20 13.78
CA THR A 397 -11.10 24.54 12.53
C THR A 397 -10.51 25.28 11.35
N SER A 398 -9.85 24.57 10.45
CA SER A 398 -9.18 25.16 9.30
C SER A 398 -9.79 24.68 8.00
N SER A 399 -9.97 25.61 7.05
CA SER A 399 -10.08 25.26 5.64
C SER A 399 -8.72 25.40 4.97
N ASN A 400 -8.49 24.53 3.99
CA ASN A 400 -7.17 24.32 3.42
C ASN A 400 -7.20 24.48 1.90
N VAL A 401 -6.16 25.06 1.34
CA VAL A 401 -5.85 25.02 -0.09
C VAL A 401 -4.44 24.44 -0.24
N LEU A 402 -4.37 23.22 -0.77
CA LEU A 402 -3.13 22.50 -1.02
C LEU A 402 -2.81 22.58 -2.51
N VAL A 403 -1.64 23.08 -2.87
CA VAL A 403 -1.20 23.26 -4.24
C VAL A 403 0.04 22.42 -4.50
N PHE A 404 0.02 21.64 -5.58
CA PHE A 404 1.19 20.94 -6.13
C PHE A 404 1.57 21.53 -7.49
N GLY A 405 2.87 21.73 -7.71
CA GLY A 405 3.42 22.35 -8.92
C GLY A 405 3.43 21.46 -10.17
N GLY A 406 3.06 20.19 -10.08
CA GLY A 406 3.08 19.26 -11.22
C GLY A 406 2.14 18.06 -11.04
N ASP A 407 1.50 17.67 -12.14
CA ASP A 407 0.53 16.58 -12.21
C ASP A 407 1.18 15.20 -12.37
N THR A 408 2.32 15.13 -13.02
CA THR A 408 2.99 13.88 -13.36
C THR A 408 3.53 13.11 -12.16
N MET A 409 3.71 13.77 -11.00
CA MET A 409 4.07 13.12 -9.74
C MET A 409 2.96 12.21 -9.18
N PHE A 410 1.75 12.32 -9.73
CA PHE A 410 0.58 11.48 -9.39
C PHE A 410 0.21 10.47 -10.47
N ASN A 411 1.08 10.24 -11.45
CA ASN A 411 0.90 9.17 -12.42
C ASN A 411 0.84 7.80 -11.71
N ALA A 412 0.00 6.90 -12.21
CA ALA A 412 -0.21 5.58 -11.61
C ALA A 412 1.10 4.81 -11.42
N GLN A 413 2.05 4.91 -12.36
CA GLN A 413 3.36 4.23 -12.25
C GLN A 413 4.24 4.81 -11.13
N VAL A 414 4.19 6.13 -10.90
CA VAL A 414 4.93 6.77 -9.81
C VAL A 414 4.31 6.40 -8.47
N LEU A 415 2.99 6.45 -8.36
CA LEU A 415 2.25 6.10 -7.14
C LEU A 415 2.36 4.62 -6.77
N ALA A 416 2.51 3.73 -7.75
CA ALA A 416 2.68 2.30 -7.51
C ALA A 416 4.13 1.90 -7.16
N SER A 417 5.10 2.81 -7.33
CA SER A 417 6.51 2.50 -7.12
C SER A 417 6.89 2.46 -5.65
N ALA A 418 7.48 1.36 -5.21
CA ALA A 418 8.05 1.22 -3.87
C ALA A 418 9.38 1.98 -3.66
N ASN A 419 9.93 2.59 -4.72
CA ASN A 419 11.20 3.34 -4.65
C ASN A 419 11.00 4.82 -4.28
N TYR A 420 9.76 5.27 -4.16
CA TYR A 420 9.39 6.67 -3.90
C TYR A 420 8.25 6.74 -2.89
N ASN A 421 8.22 7.82 -2.14
CA ASN A 421 7.17 8.06 -1.14
C ASN A 421 5.95 8.83 -1.69
N ASN A 422 5.79 8.96 -3.00
CA ASN A 422 4.69 9.74 -3.58
C ASN A 422 3.32 9.29 -3.08
N ASN A 423 3.07 7.99 -3.07
CA ASN A 423 1.81 7.42 -2.58
C ASN A 423 1.67 7.68 -1.07
N GLU A 424 2.61 7.17 -0.28
CA GLU A 424 2.54 7.17 1.18
C GLU A 424 2.45 8.60 1.75
N TYR A 425 3.30 9.50 1.28
CA TYR A 425 3.29 10.89 1.71
C TYR A 425 1.96 11.59 1.35
N THR A 426 1.47 11.41 0.12
CA THR A 426 0.22 12.05 -0.31
C THR A 426 -0.98 11.55 0.48
N VAL A 427 -1.06 10.24 0.73
CA VAL A 427 -2.11 9.64 1.57
C VAL A 427 -2.06 10.20 2.99
N ASN A 428 -0.89 10.19 3.62
CA ASN A 428 -0.71 10.69 4.98
C ASN A 428 -1.07 12.19 5.08
N LEU A 429 -0.65 12.98 4.11
CA LEU A 429 -0.97 14.41 4.04
C LEU A 429 -2.48 14.63 3.91
N VAL A 430 -3.13 13.97 2.94
CA VAL A 430 -4.58 14.12 2.70
C VAL A 430 -5.37 13.64 3.91
N ASN A 431 -5.05 12.48 4.47
CA ASN A 431 -5.73 11.94 5.65
C ASN A 431 -5.60 12.88 6.85
N LYS A 432 -4.42 13.44 7.09
CA LYS A 432 -4.20 14.38 8.18
C LYS A 432 -4.98 15.70 8.00
N LEU A 433 -5.05 16.20 6.76
CA LEU A 433 -5.87 17.40 6.45
C LEU A 433 -7.36 17.14 6.64
N MET A 434 -7.81 15.89 6.43
CA MET A 434 -9.20 15.47 6.60
C MET A 434 -9.51 15.01 8.03
N GLY A 435 -8.55 15.03 8.96
CA GLY A 435 -8.73 14.53 10.31
C GLY A 435 -8.98 13.02 10.40
N LYS A 436 -8.55 12.27 9.39
CA LYS A 436 -8.68 10.82 9.33
C LYS A 436 -7.50 10.18 10.06
N GLU A 437 -7.76 9.72 11.29
CA GLU A 437 -6.71 9.14 12.16
C GLU A 437 -6.38 7.68 11.79
N ASP A 438 -7.32 6.93 11.20
CA ASP A 438 -7.18 5.50 10.87
C ASP A 438 -6.78 5.30 9.40
N SER A 439 -5.58 5.71 9.01
CA SER A 439 -5.03 5.34 7.71
C SER A 439 -4.11 4.12 7.86
N LEU A 440 -4.55 2.97 7.37
CA LEU A 440 -3.68 1.80 7.27
C LEU A 440 -2.90 1.87 5.96
N ASN A 441 -1.62 2.14 6.07
CA ASN A 441 -0.74 2.20 4.92
C ASN A 441 -0.10 0.82 4.65
N ILE A 442 -0.83 -0.03 3.93
CA ILE A 442 -0.41 -1.39 3.60
C ILE A 442 0.29 -1.37 2.24
N VAL A 443 1.53 -1.82 2.21
CA VAL A 443 2.33 -1.89 0.96
C VAL A 443 2.06 -3.17 0.19
N SER A 444 2.11 -3.06 -1.13
CA SER A 444 2.14 -4.22 -2.02
C SER A 444 3.39 -5.07 -1.77
N VAL A 445 3.23 -6.39 -1.78
CA VAL A 445 4.30 -7.36 -1.52
C VAL A 445 4.75 -7.97 -2.85
N SER A 446 6.06 -7.91 -3.13
CA SER A 446 6.62 -8.48 -4.36
C SER A 446 6.59 -10.01 -4.34
N PHE A 447 6.22 -10.61 -5.48
CA PHE A 447 6.38 -12.04 -5.71
C PHE A 447 7.77 -12.41 -6.24
N ASP A 448 8.60 -11.44 -6.56
CA ASP A 448 9.98 -11.68 -6.96
C ASP A 448 10.75 -12.21 -5.74
N GLN A 449 10.86 -13.53 -5.67
CA GLN A 449 11.78 -14.15 -4.73
C GLN A 449 13.19 -13.77 -5.21
N GLU A 450 13.90 -12.97 -4.45
CA GLU A 450 15.34 -12.93 -4.61
C GLU A 450 15.84 -14.37 -4.43
N ALA A 451 16.31 -14.96 -5.53
CA ALA A 451 16.88 -16.29 -5.47
C ALA A 451 17.98 -16.22 -4.39
N LEU A 452 17.86 -17.04 -3.35
CA LEU A 452 18.88 -17.16 -2.31
C LEU A 452 20.25 -17.24 -3.03
N SER A 453 20.96 -16.12 -3.08
CA SER A 453 22.29 -16.04 -3.67
C SER A 453 23.27 -16.69 -2.72
N ILE A 454 23.17 -18.02 -2.59
CA ILE A 454 24.14 -18.80 -1.85
C ILE A 454 25.43 -18.79 -2.67
N THR A 455 26.46 -18.16 -2.16
CA THR A 455 27.78 -18.22 -2.80
C THR A 455 28.24 -19.66 -2.87
N GLN A 456 29.02 -20.00 -3.90
CA GLN A 456 29.55 -21.36 -4.07
C GLN A 456 30.33 -21.85 -2.82
N SER A 457 30.93 -20.94 -2.08
CA SER A 457 31.59 -21.23 -0.80
C SER A 457 30.60 -21.61 0.31
N GLN A 458 29.45 -20.93 0.41
CA GLN A 458 28.38 -21.27 1.35
C GLN A 458 27.73 -22.60 0.99
N TYR A 459 27.44 -22.85 -0.29
CA TYR A 459 26.93 -24.14 -0.77
C TYR A 459 27.89 -25.29 -0.42
N MET A 460 29.19 -25.16 -0.69
CA MET A 460 30.20 -26.16 -0.30
C MET A 460 30.23 -26.37 1.23
N THR A 461 30.18 -25.29 2.01
CA THR A 461 30.22 -25.36 3.47
C THR A 461 29.00 -26.12 4.01
N PHE A 462 27.80 -25.78 3.58
CA PHE A 462 26.57 -26.49 3.99
C PHE A 462 26.61 -27.95 3.54
N SER A 463 27.05 -28.22 2.31
CA SER A 463 27.16 -29.59 1.79
C SER A 463 28.12 -30.42 2.65
N ILE A 464 29.29 -29.89 3.04
CA ILE A 464 30.24 -30.57 3.90
C ILE A 464 29.66 -30.82 5.29
N VAL A 465 29.00 -29.84 5.87
CA VAL A 465 28.40 -29.95 7.22
C VAL A 465 27.30 -31.02 7.25
N PHE A 466 26.35 -30.96 6.34
CA PHE A 466 25.18 -31.85 6.36
C PHE A 466 25.49 -33.24 5.79
N MET A 467 26.33 -33.34 4.74
CA MET A 467 26.62 -34.62 4.08
C MET A 467 27.71 -35.43 4.78
N PHE A 468 28.65 -34.76 5.46
CA PHE A 468 29.78 -35.44 6.07
C PHE A 468 29.91 -35.20 7.59
N ALA A 469 29.93 -33.96 8.08
CA ALA A 469 30.21 -33.66 9.47
C ALA A 469 29.13 -34.24 10.41
N LEU A 470 27.87 -34.03 10.10
CA LEU A 470 26.75 -34.48 10.93
C LEU A 470 26.62 -36.01 10.99
N PRO A 471 26.73 -36.79 9.89
CA PRO A 471 26.78 -38.25 9.95
C PRO A 471 27.99 -38.77 10.68
N ILE A 472 29.17 -38.16 10.53
CA ILE A 472 30.39 -38.57 11.27
C ILE A 472 30.20 -38.40 12.75
N VAL A 473 29.63 -37.28 13.23
CA VAL A 473 29.32 -37.06 14.65
C VAL A 473 28.37 -38.14 15.16
N CYS A 474 27.32 -38.48 14.40
CA CYS A 474 26.38 -39.55 14.77
C CYS A 474 27.10 -40.92 14.90
N VAL A 475 28.00 -41.25 13.99
CA VAL A 475 28.79 -42.48 14.03
C VAL A 475 29.72 -42.48 15.25
N ILE A 476 30.43 -41.39 15.51
CA ILE A 476 31.32 -41.25 16.67
C ILE A 476 30.52 -41.45 17.98
N VAL A 477 29.38 -40.78 18.11
CA VAL A 477 28.51 -40.95 19.31
C VAL A 477 28.05 -42.40 19.44
N GLY A 478 27.67 -43.05 18.31
CA GLY A 478 27.32 -44.46 18.29
C GLY A 478 28.44 -45.39 18.79
N ILE A 479 29.67 -45.13 18.28
CA ILE A 479 30.86 -45.90 18.72
C ILE A 479 31.18 -45.67 20.20
N VAL A 480 31.11 -44.45 20.69
CA VAL A 480 31.34 -44.15 22.12
C VAL A 480 30.33 -44.87 23.00
N ILE A 481 29.04 -44.80 22.65
CA ILE A 481 28.01 -45.54 23.38
C ILE A 481 28.27 -47.04 23.34
N TRP A 482 28.66 -47.59 22.22
CA TRP A 482 28.97 -49.01 22.06
C TRP A 482 30.16 -49.42 22.91
N VAL A 483 31.27 -48.65 22.92
CA VAL A 483 32.47 -48.90 23.72
C VAL A 483 32.15 -48.82 25.22
N VAL A 484 31.44 -47.78 25.68
CA VAL A 484 31.03 -47.62 27.09
C VAL A 484 30.13 -48.77 27.54
N ARG A 485 29.24 -49.27 26.67
CA ARG A 485 28.40 -50.43 27.00
C ARG A 485 29.16 -51.76 27.00
N ARG A 486 30.26 -51.89 26.27
CA ARG A 486 31.07 -53.11 26.20
C ARG A 486 31.95 -53.25 27.41
N HIS A 487 32.30 -52.17 28.11
CA HIS A 487 33.18 -52.18 29.29
C HIS A 487 32.43 -52.10 30.62
N LYS A 488 31.11 -52.07 30.58
CA LYS A 488 30.19 -52.33 31.68
C LYS A 488 29.66 -53.77 31.61
#